data_e811cb83a59f7f54a361b0eba6ec8886
#
_entry.id   e811cb83a59f7f54a361b0eba6ec8886
#
_cell.length_a   1.000
_cell.length_b   1.000
_cell.length_c   1.000
_cell.angle_alpha   90.00
_cell.angle_beta   90.00
_cell.angle_gamma   90.00
#
_symmetry.space_group_name_H-M   'P 1'
#
loop_
_entity.id
_entity.type
_entity.pdbx_description
1 polymer ?
#
loop_
_entity_poly.entity_id
_entity_poly.type
_entity_poly.pdbx_seq_one_letter_code
_entity_poly.pdbx_strand_id
1 'polypeptide(L)'
;MKTKLLFILLIPVMISCTRKPSGNAENSKENTMEIFKAELELEIPASLGEGAIWNHETNTFWWVDIEGRKLNIYDPMTKSNRVIDVKERIGTVVPAKSGGAIVALENGIFHLDLESEEMKMICNPLEELDTIRFNDGKCDPAGRLWVGSMSLKFIKGAASLYTISPDRSYREVFGGVTVSNGIIWSNDHKTLYYIDTPLNNVRAWDYNLETGDISNERVVISIPDGIGGPDGMTIDEEGKLWIALWGGNQVGRWDPETGEQIAKVEVPAPNVTSCAFGGPDLDV
;
A
#
# COMPACT_ATOMS: atom_id res chain seq x y z
N MET A 1 -4.74 11.64 20.84
CA MET A 1 -5.46 12.26 19.70
C MET A 1 -6.00 11.11 18.86
N LYS A 2 -7.31 11.05 18.62
CA LYS A 2 -7.87 9.99 17.78
C LYS A 2 -7.61 10.37 16.32
N THR A 3 -6.79 9.60 15.63
CA THR A 3 -6.59 9.74 14.17
C THR A 3 -7.86 9.27 13.49
N LYS A 4 -8.40 10.07 12.59
CA LYS A 4 -9.53 9.66 11.74
C LYS A 4 -8.97 9.16 10.43
N LEU A 5 -9.30 7.94 10.06
CA LEU A 5 -8.98 7.40 8.74
C LEU A 5 -9.98 7.96 7.74
N LEU A 6 -9.47 8.41 6.61
CA LEU A 6 -10.25 8.89 5.48
C LEU A 6 -10.08 7.90 4.33
N PHE A 7 -11.19 7.34 3.86
CA PHE A 7 -11.21 6.55 2.64
C PHE A 7 -11.40 7.47 1.44
N ILE A 8 -10.61 7.26 0.41
CA ILE A 8 -10.67 8.04 -0.81
C ILE A 8 -11.54 7.29 -1.80
N LEU A 9 -12.71 7.83 -2.13
CA LEU A 9 -13.50 7.41 -3.27
C LEU A 9 -13.14 8.36 -4.42
N LEU A 10 -12.51 7.86 -5.47
CA LEU A 10 -12.25 8.62 -6.68
C LEU A 10 -13.51 8.60 -7.56
N ILE A 11 -14.08 9.76 -7.85
CA ILE A 11 -15.22 9.87 -8.75
C ILE A 11 -14.72 9.70 -10.19
N PRO A 12 -15.35 8.88 -11.04
CA PRO A 12 -14.92 8.69 -12.41
C PRO A 12 -15.04 10.00 -13.21
N VAL A 13 -13.94 10.50 -13.71
CA VAL A 13 -13.93 11.61 -14.66
C VAL A 13 -14.21 11.04 -16.06
N MET A 14 -15.44 11.14 -16.52
CA MET A 14 -15.80 10.80 -17.90
C MET A 14 -15.13 11.79 -18.86
N ILE A 15 -13.99 11.42 -19.43
CA ILE A 15 -13.34 12.21 -20.49
C ILE A 15 -14.03 11.94 -21.80
N SER A 16 -14.90 12.85 -22.22
CA SER A 16 -15.47 12.87 -23.56
C SER A 16 -14.43 13.42 -24.55
N CYS A 17 -13.79 12.54 -25.32
CA CYS A 17 -12.89 12.92 -26.39
C CYS A 17 -13.66 13.48 -27.60
N THR A 18 -13.77 14.78 -27.74
CA THR A 18 -14.10 15.42 -29.01
C THR A 18 -12.81 15.84 -29.74
N ARG A 19 -12.45 15.10 -30.81
CA ARG A 19 -11.38 15.51 -31.76
C ARG A 19 -11.74 16.82 -32.46
N LYS A 20 -10.82 17.79 -32.43
CA LYS A 20 -10.75 18.90 -33.38
C LYS A 20 -9.38 18.95 -34.06
N PRO A 21 -9.29 19.44 -35.31
CA PRO A 21 -8.13 19.20 -36.16
C PRO A 21 -7.01 20.24 -36.03
N SER A 22 -5.83 19.76 -36.37
CA SER A 22 -4.53 20.38 -36.65
C SER A 22 -4.44 21.91 -36.82
N GLY A 23 -3.59 22.52 -36.00
CA GLY A 23 -2.95 23.80 -36.22
C GLY A 23 -1.66 23.83 -35.43
N ASN A 24 -0.51 23.96 -36.11
CA ASN A 24 0.80 24.12 -35.53
C ASN A 24 0.86 25.40 -34.71
N ALA A 25 1.00 25.26 -33.41
CA ALA A 25 1.56 26.27 -32.52
C ALA A 25 2.35 25.51 -31.45
N GLU A 26 3.65 25.77 -31.40
CA GLU A 26 4.48 25.41 -30.25
C GLU A 26 3.90 26.15 -29.03
N ASN A 27 2.96 25.52 -28.36
CA ASN A 27 2.52 25.92 -27.04
C ASN A 27 3.34 25.11 -26.03
N SER A 28 4.24 25.76 -25.34
CA SER A 28 4.71 25.33 -24.04
C SER A 28 3.47 25.13 -23.17
N LYS A 29 2.93 23.92 -23.09
CA LYS A 29 1.94 23.56 -22.07
C LYS A 29 2.65 23.77 -20.74
N GLU A 30 2.28 24.81 -20.02
CA GLU A 30 2.46 24.78 -18.57
C GLU A 30 1.82 23.47 -18.09
N ASN A 31 2.65 22.58 -17.63
CA ASN A 31 2.22 21.28 -17.10
C ASN A 31 1.57 21.55 -15.74
N THR A 32 0.34 22.06 -15.75
CA THR A 32 -0.41 22.28 -14.51
C THR A 32 -0.74 20.93 -13.91
N MET A 33 -0.14 20.65 -12.74
CA MET A 33 -0.41 19.43 -11.98
C MET A 33 -1.92 19.29 -11.74
N GLU A 34 -2.46 18.13 -12.06
CA GLU A 34 -3.87 17.83 -11.84
C GLU A 34 -4.15 17.61 -10.34
N ILE A 35 -5.24 18.20 -9.83
CA ILE A 35 -5.59 18.16 -8.40
C ILE A 35 -7.01 17.63 -8.24
N PHE A 36 -7.12 16.49 -7.56
CA PHE A 36 -8.36 15.88 -7.12
C PHE A 36 -8.61 16.16 -5.64
N LYS A 37 -9.82 15.91 -5.16
CA LYS A 37 -10.16 16.00 -3.73
C LYS A 37 -10.81 14.72 -3.27
N ALA A 38 -10.36 14.22 -2.13
CA ALA A 38 -10.98 13.09 -1.48
C ALA A 38 -12.29 13.47 -0.82
N GLU A 39 -13.27 12.58 -0.91
CA GLU A 39 -14.52 12.63 -0.16
C GLU A 39 -14.52 11.58 0.95
N LEU A 40 -15.21 11.86 2.06
CA LEU A 40 -15.33 10.94 3.17
C LEU A 40 -16.45 9.94 2.89
N GLU A 41 -16.10 8.70 2.58
CA GLU A 41 -17.08 7.63 2.37
C GLU A 41 -17.52 6.98 3.70
N LEU A 42 -16.58 6.76 4.63
CA LEU A 42 -16.87 6.09 5.89
C LEU A 42 -16.13 6.76 7.05
N GLU A 43 -16.86 7.21 8.07
CA GLU A 43 -16.29 7.81 9.27
C GLU A 43 -16.13 6.73 10.38
N ILE A 44 -14.96 6.13 10.46
CA ILE A 44 -14.58 5.17 11.51
C ILE A 44 -13.32 5.67 12.22
N PRO A 45 -13.33 5.81 13.55
CA PRO A 45 -12.12 6.10 14.30
C PRO A 45 -11.15 4.94 14.24
N ALA A 46 -9.93 5.20 13.76
CA ALA A 46 -8.81 4.28 13.84
C ALA A 46 -7.67 4.90 14.64
N SER A 47 -6.91 4.06 15.33
CA SER A 47 -5.69 4.50 16.03
C SER A 47 -4.55 4.66 15.03
N LEU A 48 -4.42 3.73 14.08
CA LEU A 48 -3.50 3.77 12.95
C LEU A 48 -4.09 2.90 11.82
N GLY A 49 -4.85 3.54 10.92
CA GLY A 49 -5.41 2.86 9.74
C GLY A 49 -4.34 2.64 8.69
N GLU A 50 -4.29 1.45 8.08
CA GLU A 50 -3.25 1.03 7.17
C GLU A 50 -3.70 -0.11 6.23
N GLY A 51 -2.79 -0.52 5.31
CA GLY A 51 -2.91 -1.75 4.54
C GLY A 51 -4.14 -1.80 3.65
N ALA A 52 -4.50 -0.68 3.02
CA ALA A 52 -5.64 -0.59 2.12
C ALA A 52 -5.52 -1.56 0.94
N ILE A 53 -6.53 -2.40 0.71
CA ILE A 53 -6.57 -3.34 -0.41
C ILE A 53 -8.02 -3.62 -0.84
N TRP A 54 -8.22 -3.75 -2.14
CA TRP A 54 -9.49 -4.20 -2.72
C TRP A 54 -9.50 -5.71 -2.92
N ASN A 55 -10.54 -6.36 -2.43
CA ASN A 55 -10.79 -7.77 -2.72
C ASN A 55 -11.80 -7.89 -3.87
N HIS A 56 -11.30 -8.27 -5.06
CA HIS A 56 -12.11 -8.43 -6.27
C HIS A 56 -13.12 -9.58 -6.20
N GLU A 57 -12.85 -10.62 -5.41
CA GLU A 57 -13.76 -11.78 -5.30
C GLU A 57 -15.04 -11.43 -4.55
N THR A 58 -14.91 -10.55 -3.55
CA THR A 58 -16.04 -10.15 -2.69
C THR A 58 -16.54 -8.73 -2.96
N ASN A 59 -15.84 -7.96 -3.81
CA ASN A 59 -16.07 -6.54 -4.05
C ASN A 59 -16.11 -5.72 -2.75
N THR A 60 -15.15 -5.97 -1.87
CA THR A 60 -15.02 -5.30 -0.58
C THR A 60 -13.66 -4.65 -0.42
N PHE A 61 -13.63 -3.56 0.32
CA PHE A 61 -12.41 -2.84 0.67
C PHE A 61 -11.92 -3.27 2.05
N TRP A 62 -10.69 -3.76 2.13
CA TRP A 62 -10.08 -4.22 3.38
C TRP A 62 -9.02 -3.24 3.84
N TRP A 63 -8.93 -3.07 5.14
CA TRP A 63 -7.89 -2.26 5.77
C TRP A 63 -7.70 -2.67 7.23
N VAL A 64 -6.58 -2.29 7.81
CA VAL A 64 -6.23 -2.65 9.18
C VAL A 64 -6.17 -1.41 10.08
N ASP A 65 -6.50 -1.54 11.34
CA ASP A 65 -6.13 -0.62 12.41
C ASP A 65 -5.03 -1.28 13.23
N ILE A 66 -3.78 -0.91 12.95
CA ILE A 66 -2.60 -1.55 13.54
C ILE A 66 -2.66 -1.50 15.06
N GLU A 67 -2.77 -0.28 15.63
CA GLU A 67 -2.79 -0.07 17.07
C GLU A 67 -4.15 -0.45 17.70
N GLY A 68 -5.23 -0.38 16.94
CA GLY A 68 -6.55 -0.85 17.32
C GLY A 68 -6.70 -2.37 17.22
N ARG A 69 -5.75 -3.09 16.61
CA ARG A 69 -5.70 -4.55 16.46
C ARG A 69 -6.92 -5.11 15.73
N LYS A 70 -7.29 -4.47 14.62
CA LYS A 70 -8.52 -4.78 13.90
C LYS A 70 -8.27 -4.94 12.42
N LEU A 71 -8.89 -5.96 11.84
CA LEU A 71 -9.14 -6.04 10.41
C LEU A 71 -10.55 -5.46 10.15
N ASN A 72 -10.65 -4.56 9.20
CA ASN A 72 -11.89 -3.95 8.74
C ASN A 72 -12.17 -4.42 7.30
N ILE A 73 -13.42 -4.79 7.05
CA ILE A 73 -13.90 -5.22 5.74
C ILE A 73 -15.14 -4.38 5.43
N TYR A 74 -14.98 -3.43 4.51
CA TYR A 74 -16.02 -2.51 4.09
C TYR A 74 -16.68 -2.97 2.79
N ASP A 75 -17.98 -3.05 2.78
CA ASP A 75 -18.80 -3.30 1.60
C ASP A 75 -19.41 -1.98 1.13
N PRO A 76 -18.96 -1.42 -0.01
CA PRO A 76 -19.46 -0.14 -0.51
C PRO A 76 -20.90 -0.22 -1.04
N MET A 77 -21.38 -1.41 -1.41
CA MET A 77 -22.76 -1.59 -1.88
C MET A 77 -23.77 -1.48 -0.74
N THR A 78 -23.45 -2.07 0.41
CA THR A 78 -24.33 -2.04 1.60
C THR A 78 -23.94 -0.95 2.59
N LYS A 79 -22.79 -0.29 2.35
CA LYS A 79 -22.18 0.71 3.26
C LYS A 79 -21.95 0.16 4.68
N SER A 80 -21.70 -1.14 4.78
CA SER A 80 -21.43 -1.81 6.04
C SER A 80 -19.96 -2.09 6.23
N ASN A 81 -19.46 -1.99 7.46
CA ASN A 81 -18.09 -2.33 7.81
C ASN A 81 -18.08 -3.44 8.86
N ARG A 82 -17.58 -4.60 8.47
CA ARG A 82 -17.31 -5.70 9.40
C ARG A 82 -15.97 -5.48 10.06
N VAL A 83 -15.89 -5.72 11.36
CA VAL A 83 -14.66 -5.58 12.15
C VAL A 83 -14.33 -6.91 12.80
N ILE A 84 -13.10 -7.39 12.60
CA ILE A 84 -12.54 -8.58 13.26
C ILE A 84 -11.43 -8.13 14.21
N ASP A 85 -11.54 -8.50 15.49
CA ASP A 85 -10.53 -8.22 16.50
C ASP A 85 -9.48 -9.34 16.50
N VAL A 86 -8.28 -9.02 15.98
CA VAL A 86 -7.18 -10.00 15.84
C VAL A 86 -6.26 -10.08 17.07
N LYS A 87 -6.56 -9.33 18.14
CA LYS A 87 -5.90 -9.33 19.47
C LYS A 87 -4.46 -8.80 19.50
N GLU A 88 -3.78 -8.75 18.37
CA GLU A 88 -2.40 -8.29 18.21
C GLU A 88 -2.33 -7.17 17.19
N ARG A 89 -1.21 -6.43 17.15
CA ARG A 89 -0.99 -5.46 16.05
C ARG A 89 -0.95 -6.20 14.73
N ILE A 90 -1.70 -5.70 13.78
CA ILE A 90 -1.80 -6.23 12.41
C ILE A 90 -1.16 -5.22 11.46
N GLY A 91 -0.03 -5.59 10.85
CA GLY A 91 0.70 -4.72 9.93
C GLY A 91 0.04 -4.64 8.56
N THR A 92 -0.38 -5.78 8.03
CA THR A 92 -1.01 -5.85 6.71
C THR A 92 -1.96 -7.04 6.58
N VAL A 93 -2.81 -7.00 5.57
CA VAL A 93 -3.75 -8.06 5.19
C VAL A 93 -3.78 -8.23 3.68
N VAL A 94 -3.85 -9.46 3.20
CA VAL A 94 -4.13 -9.78 1.79
C VAL A 94 -5.17 -10.90 1.69
N PRO A 95 -6.05 -10.89 0.67
CA PRO A 95 -6.95 -12.01 0.42
C PRO A 95 -6.18 -13.30 0.13
N ALA A 96 -6.62 -14.40 0.71
CA ALA A 96 -6.05 -15.71 0.46
C ALA A 96 -6.76 -16.42 -0.69
N LYS A 97 -6.03 -16.94 -1.68
CA LYS A 97 -6.61 -17.70 -2.82
C LYS A 97 -7.43 -18.91 -2.37
N SER A 98 -7.14 -19.47 -1.20
CA SER A 98 -7.89 -20.57 -0.58
C SER A 98 -9.16 -20.13 0.14
N GLY A 99 -9.51 -18.84 0.10
CA GLY A 99 -10.52 -18.21 0.93
C GLY A 99 -9.91 -17.69 2.25
N GLY A 100 -10.61 -16.72 2.87
CA GLY A 100 -10.12 -16.06 4.06
C GLY A 100 -9.06 -14.99 3.76
N ALA A 101 -8.20 -14.73 4.73
CA ALA A 101 -7.15 -13.72 4.66
C ALA A 101 -5.78 -14.26 5.12
N ILE A 102 -4.71 -13.73 4.56
CA ILE A 102 -3.39 -13.82 5.16
C ILE A 102 -3.14 -12.50 5.89
N VAL A 103 -2.78 -12.59 7.17
CA VAL A 103 -2.52 -11.43 8.02
C VAL A 103 -1.11 -11.51 8.61
N ALA A 104 -0.44 -10.36 8.66
CA ALA A 104 0.86 -10.23 9.32
C ALA A 104 0.65 -9.57 10.69
N LEU A 105 0.75 -10.37 11.74
CA LEU A 105 0.61 -9.95 13.14
C LEU A 105 1.99 -9.76 13.79
N GLU A 106 2.05 -9.21 15.00
CA GLU A 106 3.32 -9.06 15.73
C GLU A 106 4.08 -10.37 15.85
N ASN A 107 3.39 -11.48 16.08
CA ASN A 107 3.98 -12.79 16.37
C ASN A 107 4.00 -13.74 15.17
N GLY A 108 3.83 -13.25 13.95
CA GLY A 108 3.94 -14.09 12.76
C GLY A 108 2.95 -13.80 11.66
N ILE A 109 2.98 -14.66 10.67
CA ILE A 109 2.07 -14.65 9.52
C ILE A 109 1.02 -15.74 9.74
N PHE A 110 -0.25 -15.38 9.58
CA PHE A 110 -1.37 -16.29 9.85
C PHE A 110 -2.34 -16.35 8.67
N HIS A 111 -2.96 -17.50 8.49
CA HIS A 111 -4.22 -17.62 7.75
C HIS A 111 -5.38 -17.37 8.72
N LEU A 112 -6.23 -16.43 8.40
CA LEU A 112 -7.45 -16.09 9.13
C LEU A 112 -8.66 -16.58 8.32
N ASP A 113 -9.43 -17.49 8.90
CA ASP A 113 -10.75 -17.84 8.39
C ASP A 113 -11.75 -16.73 8.75
N LEU A 114 -12.38 -16.13 7.73
CA LEU A 114 -13.25 -14.99 7.96
C LEU A 114 -14.62 -15.36 8.56
N GLU A 115 -15.05 -16.63 8.51
CA GLU A 115 -16.34 -17.06 9.09
C GLU A 115 -16.19 -17.41 10.57
N SER A 116 -15.22 -18.29 10.88
CA SER A 116 -14.98 -18.76 12.24
C SER A 116 -14.07 -17.84 13.05
N GLU A 117 -13.37 -16.91 12.40
CA GLU A 117 -12.33 -16.04 12.95
C GLU A 117 -11.14 -16.83 13.56
N GLU A 118 -11.02 -18.12 13.20
CA GLU A 118 -9.87 -18.93 13.59
C GLU A 118 -8.61 -18.53 12.82
N MET A 119 -7.50 -18.46 13.54
CA MET A 119 -6.18 -18.16 12.97
C MET A 119 -5.26 -19.38 13.03
N LYS A 120 -4.58 -19.67 11.91
CA LYS A 120 -3.57 -20.73 11.82
C LYS A 120 -2.24 -20.13 11.40
N MET A 121 -1.23 -20.28 12.25
CA MET A 121 0.12 -19.79 11.95
C MET A 121 0.67 -20.45 10.69
N ILE A 122 1.24 -19.64 9.82
CA ILE A 122 1.97 -20.07 8.61
C ILE A 122 3.46 -20.14 8.93
N CYS A 123 4.04 -19.04 9.40
CA CYS A 123 5.45 -18.93 9.79
C CYS A 123 5.65 -17.68 10.68
N ASN A 124 6.81 -17.59 11.31
CA ASN A 124 7.21 -16.42 12.09
C ASN A 124 8.66 -15.99 11.76
N PRO A 125 8.88 -15.15 10.73
CA PRO A 125 10.20 -14.59 10.45
C PRO A 125 10.78 -13.67 11.54
N LEU A 126 9.95 -13.21 12.49
CA LEU A 126 10.34 -12.32 13.56
C LEU A 126 10.51 -13.03 14.92
N GLU A 127 10.52 -14.36 14.93
CA GLU A 127 10.79 -15.13 16.15
C GLU A 127 12.10 -14.64 16.79
N GLU A 128 12.10 -14.36 18.08
CA GLU A 128 13.23 -13.77 18.82
C GLU A 128 13.49 -12.25 18.61
N LEU A 129 12.61 -11.52 17.88
CA LEU A 129 12.76 -10.09 17.62
C LEU A 129 11.69 -9.25 18.35
N ASP A 130 11.62 -9.30 19.67
CA ASP A 130 10.58 -8.70 20.54
C ASP A 130 10.30 -7.21 20.30
N THR A 131 11.18 -6.49 19.63
CA THR A 131 11.03 -5.05 19.39
C THR A 131 10.76 -4.72 17.91
N ILE A 132 10.54 -5.73 17.09
CA ILE A 132 10.22 -5.61 15.68
C ILE A 132 8.78 -6.09 15.47
N ARG A 133 8.04 -5.43 14.61
CA ARG A 133 6.73 -5.87 14.13
C ARG A 133 6.67 -5.83 12.61
N PHE A 134 5.76 -6.58 12.03
CA PHE A 134 5.42 -6.38 10.62
C PHE A 134 4.74 -5.02 10.40
N ASN A 135 4.92 -4.47 9.22
CA ASN A 135 4.30 -3.26 8.74
C ASN A 135 3.62 -3.54 7.40
N ASP A 136 3.85 -2.74 6.37
CA ASP A 136 3.18 -2.90 5.09
C ASP A 136 3.65 -4.16 4.33
N GLY A 137 2.76 -4.69 3.49
CA GLY A 137 3.03 -5.84 2.65
C GLY A 137 1.97 -6.06 1.60
N LYS A 138 2.35 -6.78 0.53
CA LYS A 138 1.47 -7.08 -0.60
C LYS A 138 1.89 -8.40 -1.25
N CYS A 139 0.96 -9.09 -1.92
CA CYS A 139 1.34 -10.23 -2.76
C CYS A 139 1.96 -9.77 -4.07
N ASP A 140 3.03 -10.45 -4.47
CA ASP A 140 3.58 -10.32 -5.80
C ASP A 140 2.68 -11.00 -6.85
N PRO A 141 2.90 -10.74 -8.16
CA PRO A 141 2.09 -11.36 -9.21
C PRO A 141 2.19 -12.90 -9.29
N ALA A 142 3.18 -13.51 -8.62
CA ALA A 142 3.31 -14.96 -8.50
C ALA A 142 2.63 -15.53 -7.25
N GLY A 143 2.03 -14.69 -6.39
CA GLY A 143 1.30 -15.07 -5.19
C GLY A 143 2.17 -15.28 -3.95
N ARG A 144 3.42 -14.81 -3.93
CA ARG A 144 4.23 -14.74 -2.71
C ARG A 144 3.86 -13.50 -1.93
N LEU A 145 3.66 -13.61 -0.62
CA LEU A 145 3.50 -12.45 0.23
C LEU A 145 4.87 -11.80 0.45
N TRP A 146 4.98 -10.53 0.13
CA TRP A 146 6.10 -9.67 0.52
C TRP A 146 5.63 -8.80 1.68
N VAL A 147 6.36 -8.84 2.78
CA VAL A 147 6.00 -8.10 3.98
C VAL A 147 7.25 -7.55 4.64
N GLY A 148 7.21 -6.28 4.94
CA GLY A 148 8.30 -5.66 5.64
C GLY A 148 8.04 -5.51 7.13
N SER A 149 9.08 -5.13 7.84
CA SER A 149 9.03 -4.93 9.28
C SER A 149 9.52 -3.54 9.68
N MET A 150 9.32 -3.19 10.94
CA MET A 150 9.85 -1.96 11.54
C MET A 150 10.11 -2.16 13.02
N SER A 151 11.03 -1.37 13.54
CA SER A 151 11.29 -1.34 14.99
C SER A 151 10.23 -0.52 15.72
N LEU A 152 9.66 -1.08 16.79
CA LEU A 152 8.77 -0.36 17.72
C LEU A 152 9.45 0.85 18.38
N LYS A 153 10.79 0.87 18.38
CA LYS A 153 11.62 1.97 18.88
C LYS A 153 12.17 2.87 17.77
N PHE A 154 11.74 2.66 16.53
CA PHE A 154 12.21 3.41 15.35
C PHE A 154 13.74 3.38 15.19
N ILE A 155 14.38 2.26 15.55
CA ILE A 155 15.83 2.11 15.41
C ILE A 155 16.17 2.00 13.92
N LYS A 156 17.01 2.92 13.44
CA LYS A 156 17.42 2.98 12.05
C LYS A 156 18.10 1.68 11.61
N GLY A 157 17.59 1.09 10.52
CA GLY A 157 18.16 -0.10 9.90
C GLY A 157 17.99 -1.39 10.69
N ALA A 158 17.11 -1.44 11.70
CA ALA A 158 16.93 -2.61 12.56
C ALA A 158 15.91 -3.63 12.02
N ALA A 159 15.32 -3.37 10.88
CA ALA A 159 14.25 -4.17 10.29
C ALA A 159 14.62 -4.68 8.90
N SER A 160 13.75 -5.50 8.30
CA SER A 160 13.99 -6.21 7.06
C SER A 160 12.73 -6.33 6.21
N LEU A 161 12.90 -6.64 4.95
CA LEU A 161 11.86 -7.09 4.03
C LEU A 161 11.95 -8.62 3.86
N TYR A 162 10.80 -9.29 3.95
CA TYR A 162 10.68 -10.75 3.83
C TYR A 162 9.77 -11.13 2.67
N THR A 163 9.97 -12.32 2.12
CA THR A 163 8.99 -12.98 1.23
C THR A 163 8.59 -14.32 1.83
N ILE A 164 7.28 -14.63 1.74
CA ILE A 164 6.67 -15.88 2.16
C ILE A 164 6.03 -16.53 0.94
N SER A 165 6.51 -17.73 0.62
CA SER A 165 6.05 -18.50 -0.53
C SER A 165 4.76 -19.28 -0.21
N PRO A 166 3.98 -19.71 -1.24
CA PRO A 166 2.78 -20.53 -1.03
C PRO A 166 3.02 -21.85 -0.30
N ASP A 167 4.24 -22.41 -0.36
CA ASP A 167 4.66 -23.61 0.38
C ASP A 167 4.99 -23.31 1.86
N ARG A 168 4.79 -22.06 2.31
CA ARG A 168 5.07 -21.54 3.67
C ARG A 168 6.55 -21.34 3.99
N SER A 169 7.45 -21.57 3.06
CA SER A 169 8.84 -21.15 3.23
C SER A 169 8.95 -19.63 3.21
N TYR A 170 9.92 -19.10 3.94
CA TYR A 170 10.18 -17.66 3.93
C TYR A 170 11.68 -17.38 3.81
N ARG A 171 12.01 -16.20 3.31
CA ARG A 171 13.38 -15.70 3.31
C ARG A 171 13.40 -14.19 3.56
N GLU A 172 14.45 -13.72 4.18
CA GLU A 172 14.80 -12.31 4.18
C GLU A 172 15.28 -11.92 2.76
N VAL A 173 14.72 -10.84 2.22
CA VAL A 173 15.12 -10.30 0.92
C VAL A 173 16.31 -9.37 1.10
N PHE A 174 16.20 -8.42 2.03
CA PHE A 174 17.26 -7.56 2.50
C PHE A 174 16.93 -6.99 3.89
N GLY A 175 17.99 -6.69 4.64
CA GLY A 175 17.92 -5.99 5.93
C GLY A 175 18.26 -4.51 5.81
N GLY A 176 18.44 -3.86 6.97
CA GLY A 176 18.81 -2.44 7.02
C GLY A 176 17.63 -1.49 6.81
N VAL A 177 16.40 -2.00 6.90
CA VAL A 177 15.16 -1.25 6.81
C VAL A 177 14.85 -0.55 8.13
N THR A 178 14.25 0.63 8.07
CA THR A 178 13.85 1.39 9.25
C THR A 178 12.35 1.32 9.48
N VAL A 179 11.56 1.72 8.48
CA VAL A 179 10.10 1.65 8.47
C VAL A 179 9.66 1.19 7.08
N SER A 180 9.49 -0.11 6.92
CA SER A 180 9.02 -0.69 5.66
C SER A 180 7.60 -0.24 5.35
N ASN A 181 7.41 0.32 4.16
CA ASN A 181 6.12 0.78 3.68
C ASN A 181 5.93 0.38 2.21
N GLY A 182 5.19 1.17 1.46
CA GLY A 182 4.70 0.92 0.12
C GLY A 182 5.52 -0.04 -0.72
N ILE A 183 4.87 -1.08 -1.20
CA ILE A 183 5.46 -2.10 -2.08
C ILE A 183 4.50 -2.41 -3.23
N ILE A 184 5.00 -2.39 -4.46
CA ILE A 184 4.20 -2.69 -5.66
C ILE A 184 5.11 -3.13 -6.82
N TRP A 185 4.55 -3.85 -7.79
CA TRP A 185 5.24 -4.27 -9.01
C TRP A 185 4.69 -3.49 -10.21
N SER A 186 5.58 -3.24 -11.19
CA SER A 186 5.17 -2.68 -12.48
C SER A 186 4.15 -3.56 -13.19
N ASN A 187 3.33 -2.97 -14.07
CA ASN A 187 2.29 -3.69 -14.80
C ASN A 187 2.83 -4.82 -15.71
N ASP A 188 4.09 -4.73 -16.13
CA ASP A 188 4.78 -5.77 -16.89
C ASP A 188 5.48 -6.81 -16.00
N HIS A 189 5.36 -6.68 -14.68
CA HIS A 189 5.93 -7.55 -13.65
C HIS A 189 7.46 -7.69 -13.68
N LYS A 190 8.18 -6.65 -14.15
CA LYS A 190 9.65 -6.68 -14.24
C LYS A 190 10.35 -5.76 -13.26
N THR A 191 9.61 -4.88 -12.59
CA THR A 191 10.17 -3.94 -11.63
C THR A 191 9.42 -4.04 -10.31
N LEU A 192 10.17 -4.12 -9.20
CA LEU A 192 9.67 -3.92 -7.85
C LEU A 192 9.91 -2.48 -7.46
N TYR A 193 8.90 -1.80 -6.93
CA TYR A 193 9.00 -0.50 -6.27
C TYR A 193 8.79 -0.65 -4.77
N TYR A 194 9.59 0.07 -3.97
CA TYR A 194 9.58 -0.08 -2.52
C TYR A 194 9.94 1.22 -1.79
N ILE A 195 9.33 1.40 -0.63
CA ILE A 195 9.52 2.55 0.26
C ILE A 195 10.05 2.08 1.63
N ASP A 196 11.16 2.68 2.07
CA ASP A 196 11.55 2.79 3.48
C ASP A 196 11.36 4.26 3.86
N THR A 197 10.29 4.56 4.59
CA THR A 197 9.80 5.93 4.82
C THR A 197 10.89 6.96 5.17
N PRO A 198 11.81 6.69 6.12
CA PRO A 198 12.83 7.67 6.49
C PRO A 198 13.84 8.03 5.40
N LEU A 199 13.85 7.28 4.29
CA LEU A 199 14.73 7.59 3.15
C LEU A 199 14.14 8.65 2.21
N ASN A 200 12.86 9.01 2.38
CA ASN A 200 12.14 9.99 1.54
C ASN A 200 12.27 9.73 0.04
N ASN A 201 12.25 8.45 -0.36
CA ASN A 201 12.35 8.09 -1.77
C ASN A 201 11.60 6.79 -2.08
N VAL A 202 11.38 6.55 -3.38
CA VAL A 202 10.99 5.25 -3.91
C VAL A 202 12.20 4.62 -4.58
N ARG A 203 12.55 3.43 -4.13
CA ARG A 203 13.57 2.59 -4.76
C ARG A 203 12.93 1.60 -5.71
N ALA A 204 13.64 1.23 -6.75
CA ALA A 204 13.22 0.23 -7.71
C ALA A 204 14.33 -0.82 -7.91
N TRP A 205 13.92 -2.04 -8.18
CA TRP A 205 14.77 -3.16 -8.56
C TRP A 205 14.23 -3.84 -9.81
N ASP A 206 15.11 -4.41 -10.60
CA ASP A 206 14.71 -5.39 -11.59
C ASP A 206 14.22 -6.64 -10.86
N TYR A 207 13.05 -7.13 -11.26
CA TYR A 207 12.35 -8.20 -10.58
C TYR A 207 12.21 -9.42 -11.48
N ASN A 208 12.54 -10.60 -10.95
CA ASN A 208 12.33 -11.87 -11.61
C ASN A 208 11.03 -12.51 -11.09
N LEU A 209 10.00 -12.58 -11.94
CA LEU A 209 8.70 -13.13 -11.58
C LEU A 209 8.75 -14.60 -11.15
N GLU A 210 9.62 -15.40 -11.79
CA GLU A 210 9.71 -16.84 -11.52
C GLU A 210 10.33 -17.13 -10.15
N THR A 211 11.46 -16.46 -9.85
CA THR A 211 12.22 -16.73 -8.62
C THR A 211 11.88 -15.78 -7.46
N GLY A 212 11.33 -14.61 -7.75
CA GLY A 212 11.18 -13.53 -6.78
C GLY A 212 12.50 -12.85 -6.41
N ASP A 213 13.54 -13.02 -7.21
CA ASP A 213 14.81 -12.33 -6.98
C ASP A 213 14.77 -10.90 -7.50
N ILE A 214 15.53 -10.04 -6.85
CA ILE A 214 15.67 -8.63 -7.20
C ILE A 214 17.14 -8.27 -7.42
N SER A 215 17.37 -7.31 -8.32
CA SER A 215 18.71 -6.82 -8.65
C SER A 215 18.66 -5.36 -9.13
N ASN A 216 19.83 -4.75 -9.30
CA ASN A 216 19.97 -3.41 -9.87
C ASN A 216 19.17 -2.34 -9.14
N GLU A 217 19.40 -2.19 -7.82
CA GLU A 217 18.77 -1.15 -7.00
C GLU A 217 19.04 0.24 -7.56
N ARG A 218 17.99 1.07 -7.61
CA ARG A 218 18.06 2.47 -8.03
C ARG A 218 16.97 3.30 -7.37
N VAL A 219 17.20 4.57 -7.12
CA VAL A 219 16.18 5.54 -6.72
C VAL A 219 15.50 6.05 -7.98
N VAL A 220 14.15 6.00 -8.00
CA VAL A 220 13.33 6.46 -9.13
C VAL A 220 12.50 7.70 -8.80
N ILE A 221 12.15 7.92 -7.53
CA ILE A 221 11.46 9.11 -7.06
C ILE A 221 12.13 9.59 -5.78
N SER A 222 12.39 10.88 -5.69
CA SER A 222 12.79 11.55 -4.45
C SER A 222 11.65 12.44 -3.99
N ILE A 223 11.13 12.17 -2.79
CA ILE A 223 10.03 12.96 -2.21
C ILE A 223 10.63 14.25 -1.65
N PRO A 224 10.18 15.44 -2.09
CA PRO A 224 10.69 16.71 -1.59
C PRO A 224 10.43 16.88 -0.10
N ASP A 225 11.34 17.55 0.59
CA ASP A 225 11.17 17.89 2.00
C ASP A 225 9.92 18.75 2.22
N GLY A 226 9.20 18.50 3.31
CA GLY A 226 8.07 19.32 3.77
C GLY A 226 6.73 18.98 3.14
N ILE A 227 6.64 18.04 2.20
CA ILE A 227 5.35 17.60 1.63
C ILE A 227 4.79 16.32 2.28
N GLY A 228 5.48 15.75 3.26
CA GLY A 228 5.14 14.53 3.98
C GLY A 228 6.11 13.40 3.69
N GLY A 229 6.10 12.35 4.53
CA GLY A 229 6.89 11.14 4.34
C GLY A 229 6.14 10.11 3.48
N PRO A 230 6.80 9.45 2.51
CA PRO A 230 6.16 8.42 1.70
C PRO A 230 5.77 7.22 2.55
N ASP A 231 4.54 6.73 2.33
CA ASP A 231 3.93 5.66 3.11
C ASP A 231 3.41 4.55 2.19
N GLY A 232 2.16 4.13 2.28
CA GLY A 232 1.60 3.11 1.39
C GLY A 232 1.51 3.56 -0.06
N MET A 233 1.59 2.59 -0.99
CA MET A 233 1.70 2.86 -2.42
C MET A 233 0.87 1.89 -3.26
N THR A 234 0.34 2.40 -4.38
CA THR A 234 -0.26 1.60 -5.45
C THR A 234 0.18 2.09 -6.83
N ILE A 235 -0.23 1.40 -7.90
CA ILE A 235 0.13 1.72 -9.29
C ILE A 235 -1.12 1.75 -10.16
N ASP A 236 -1.18 2.69 -11.12
CA ASP A 236 -2.27 2.75 -12.10
C ASP A 236 -1.93 2.02 -13.42
N GLU A 237 -2.90 1.97 -14.34
CA GLU A 237 -2.74 1.32 -15.65
C GLU A 237 -1.66 1.96 -16.52
N GLU A 238 -1.36 3.25 -16.32
CA GLU A 238 -0.30 3.98 -17.03
C GLU A 238 1.09 3.74 -16.40
N GLY A 239 1.16 2.91 -15.35
CA GLY A 239 2.40 2.61 -14.62
C GLY A 239 2.87 3.75 -13.70
N LYS A 240 1.98 4.68 -13.34
CA LYS A 240 2.30 5.77 -12.42
C LYS A 240 2.02 5.34 -10.98
N LEU A 241 2.90 5.76 -10.07
CA LEU A 241 2.83 5.39 -8.67
C LEU A 241 1.99 6.40 -7.88
N TRP A 242 0.99 5.89 -7.17
CA TRP A 242 0.20 6.67 -6.23
C TRP A 242 0.72 6.41 -4.82
N ILE A 243 1.21 7.47 -4.17
CA ILE A 243 1.94 7.38 -2.90
C ILE A 243 1.21 8.21 -1.86
N ALA A 244 0.76 7.56 -0.79
CA ALA A 244 0.24 8.23 0.39
C ALA A 244 1.37 8.97 1.12
N LEU A 245 1.10 10.18 1.60
CA LEU A 245 2.11 11.01 2.28
C LEU A 245 1.70 11.28 3.73
N TRP A 246 2.38 10.63 4.66
CA TRP A 246 2.25 10.88 6.09
C TRP A 246 2.65 12.32 6.43
N GLY A 247 1.74 13.08 7.05
CA GLY A 247 1.95 14.50 7.32
C GLY A 247 1.75 15.43 6.11
N GLY A 248 1.40 14.86 4.94
CA GLY A 248 1.33 15.59 3.66
C GLY A 248 -0.07 15.98 3.22
N ASN A 249 -1.14 15.50 3.88
CA ASN A 249 -2.54 15.76 3.49
C ASN A 249 -2.88 15.36 2.04
N GLN A 250 -2.18 14.40 1.47
CA GLN A 250 -2.37 14.01 0.07
C GLN A 250 -1.96 12.58 -0.23
N VAL A 251 -2.47 12.08 -1.36
CA VAL A 251 -1.87 11.01 -2.15
C VAL A 251 -1.31 11.66 -3.42
N GLY A 252 -0.02 11.53 -3.66
CA GLY A 252 0.63 12.03 -4.87
C GLY A 252 0.68 10.97 -5.97
N ARG A 253 0.41 11.37 -7.22
CA ARG A 253 0.64 10.57 -8.42
C ARG A 253 1.99 10.92 -9.03
N TRP A 254 2.87 9.96 -9.18
CA TRP A 254 4.26 10.17 -9.57
C TRP A 254 4.62 9.36 -10.80
N ASP A 255 5.42 9.96 -11.66
CA ASP A 255 6.00 9.27 -12.80
C ASP A 255 7.36 8.64 -12.40
N PRO A 256 7.50 7.30 -12.32
CA PRO A 256 8.75 6.68 -11.94
C PRO A 256 9.86 6.80 -13.01
N GLU A 257 9.54 7.23 -14.24
CA GLU A 257 10.53 7.47 -15.30
C GLU A 257 11.20 8.84 -15.15
N THR A 258 10.43 9.86 -14.76
CA THR A 258 10.93 11.24 -14.60
C THR A 258 11.22 11.61 -13.15
N GLY A 259 10.62 10.90 -12.18
CA GLY A 259 10.66 11.22 -10.77
C GLY A 259 9.74 12.39 -10.36
N GLU A 260 8.91 12.89 -11.28
CA GLU A 260 8.07 14.06 -11.05
C GLU A 260 6.68 13.70 -10.50
N GLN A 261 6.14 14.54 -9.62
CA GLN A 261 4.74 14.49 -9.22
C GLN A 261 3.88 15.12 -10.32
N ILE A 262 2.97 14.33 -10.91
CA ILE A 262 2.15 14.75 -12.05
C ILE A 262 0.70 15.06 -11.69
N ALA A 263 0.22 14.49 -10.56
CA ALA A 263 -1.09 14.78 -10.02
C ALA A 263 -1.13 14.54 -8.51
N LYS A 264 -2.21 14.95 -7.84
CA LYS A 264 -2.45 14.63 -6.42
C LYS A 264 -3.93 14.55 -6.10
N VAL A 265 -4.27 13.79 -5.06
CA VAL A 265 -5.54 13.84 -4.36
C VAL A 265 -5.32 14.56 -3.02
N GLU A 266 -5.97 15.69 -2.82
CA GLU A 266 -5.98 16.39 -1.52
C GLU A 266 -6.91 15.66 -0.55
N VAL A 267 -6.38 15.32 0.61
CA VAL A 267 -7.08 14.57 1.66
C VAL A 267 -7.22 15.48 2.89
N PRO A 268 -8.43 15.70 3.44
CA PRO A 268 -8.63 16.55 4.61
C PRO A 268 -8.23 15.86 5.93
N ALA A 269 -7.11 15.13 5.90
CA ALA A 269 -6.47 14.48 7.05
C ALA A 269 -4.95 14.60 6.92
N PRO A 270 -4.23 14.97 7.99
CA PRO A 270 -2.78 15.19 7.90
C PRO A 270 -2.00 13.92 7.56
N ASN A 271 -2.37 12.79 8.15
CA ASN A 271 -1.64 11.55 7.99
C ASN A 271 -2.40 10.63 7.05
N VAL A 272 -2.00 10.63 5.79
CA VAL A 272 -2.47 9.69 4.77
C VAL A 272 -1.48 8.54 4.73
N THR A 273 -1.93 7.35 5.09
CA THR A 273 -1.06 6.19 5.35
C THR A 273 -1.04 5.21 4.19
N SER A 274 -2.18 5.03 3.52
CA SER A 274 -2.31 4.01 2.49
C SER A 274 -3.29 4.44 1.40
N CYS A 275 -3.18 3.84 0.22
CA CYS A 275 -4.10 4.01 -0.90
C CYS A 275 -4.20 2.73 -1.73
N ALA A 276 -5.37 2.50 -2.32
CA ALA A 276 -5.61 1.41 -3.25
C ALA A 276 -6.71 1.81 -4.22
N PHE A 277 -6.65 1.28 -5.43
CA PHE A 277 -7.77 1.31 -6.35
C PHE A 277 -8.81 0.28 -5.96
N GLY A 278 -10.07 0.63 -6.09
CA GLY A 278 -11.22 -0.21 -5.78
C GLY A 278 -12.33 -0.09 -6.82
N GLY A 279 -13.45 -0.75 -6.54
CA GLY A 279 -14.54 -0.87 -7.49
C GLY A 279 -14.36 -2.02 -8.46
N PRO A 280 -15.45 -2.44 -9.15
CA PRO A 280 -15.38 -3.55 -10.13
C PRO A 280 -14.40 -3.31 -11.27
N ASP A 281 -14.23 -2.06 -11.67
CA ASP A 281 -13.37 -1.62 -12.77
C ASP A 281 -12.06 -0.98 -12.29
N LEU A 282 -11.78 -1.00 -10.98
CA LEU A 282 -10.62 -0.35 -10.33
C LEU A 282 -10.50 1.16 -10.61
N ASP A 283 -11.61 1.83 -10.76
CA ASP A 283 -11.71 3.24 -11.10
C ASP A 283 -12.11 4.14 -9.91
N VAL A 284 -12.11 3.57 -8.71
CA VAL A 284 -12.45 4.23 -7.45
C VAL A 284 -11.27 4.26 -6.48
#